data_a9beec44514cdca54ca26fbd6acb8cda
#
_entry.id   a9beec44514cdca54ca26fbd6acb8cda
#
_cell.length_a   1.000
_cell.length_b   1.000
_cell.length_c   1.000
_cell.angle_alpha   90.00
_cell.angle_beta   90.00
_cell.angle_gamma   90.00
#
_symmetry.space_group_name_H-M   'P 1'
#
loop_
_entity.id
_entity.type
_entity.pdbx_description
1 polymer ?
#
loop_
_entity_poly.entity_id
_entity_poly.type
_entity_poly.pdbx_seq_one_letter_code
_entity_poly.pdbx_strand_id
1 'polypeptide(L)'
;MSKIAILTDSSCDIPQEMAEKYGIDIMSFHILLDDVDYVERVDCTNTEFYDKMRAAKGVPSTAAITPIQFCEKYCQYVDEGYTDVIHVPINKSGSSTYNNALMAQGMLREERPEHHMKIHLLDPHTYSMVFGWYLCEMARKLQNGAEIRHVIHEFERQMNCMEVVLGPYSLRQMKKSGRISAAAAVMGELMGIRPIITLIDGKTKVEAKVRGDEKVVPAMVDLCQKRAGDVEDFEYMIGHTNIPQAADLEKACRKAFGKPPLAVFELGGVVSANTGPDTVALTYTGHPRG
;
A
#
# COMPACT_ATOMS: atom_id res chain seq x y z
N MET A 1 27.10 5.15 -17.61
CA MET A 1 25.61 5.25 -17.51
C MET A 1 25.22 4.89 -16.10
N SER A 2 24.30 5.62 -15.48
CA SER A 2 23.82 5.24 -14.15
C SER A 2 23.04 3.92 -14.23
N LYS A 3 23.37 2.98 -13.36
CA LYS A 3 22.63 1.74 -13.17
C LYS A 3 21.74 1.94 -11.94
N ILE A 4 20.42 2.00 -12.14
CA ILE A 4 19.43 2.35 -11.10
C ILE A 4 18.66 1.08 -10.72
N ALA A 5 18.61 0.76 -9.43
CA ALA A 5 17.71 -0.23 -8.88
C ALA A 5 16.45 0.44 -8.30
N ILE A 6 15.32 -0.26 -8.35
CA ILE A 6 14.09 0.12 -7.66
C ILE A 6 13.78 -0.98 -6.67
N LEU A 7 13.70 -0.63 -5.40
CA LEU A 7 13.43 -1.54 -4.28
C LEU A 7 12.17 -1.10 -3.56
N THR A 8 11.34 -2.07 -3.22
CA THR A 8 10.16 -1.88 -2.37
C THR A 8 9.93 -3.13 -1.51
N ASP A 9 8.83 -3.15 -0.79
CA ASP A 9 8.37 -4.31 -0.02
C ASP A 9 7.01 -4.82 -0.52
N SER A 10 6.61 -5.99 -0.04
CA SER A 10 5.40 -6.67 -0.51
C SER A 10 4.10 -5.93 -0.24
N SER A 11 4.11 -4.93 0.66
CA SER A 11 2.94 -4.06 0.88
C SER A 11 2.59 -3.15 -0.29
N CYS A 12 3.41 -3.13 -1.35
CA CYS A 12 3.13 -2.37 -2.58
C CYS A 12 2.00 -2.97 -3.42
N ASP A 13 1.66 -4.25 -3.21
CA ASP A 13 0.66 -5.04 -3.93
C ASP A 13 0.84 -5.06 -5.46
N ILE A 14 2.05 -4.74 -5.96
CA ILE A 14 2.37 -4.81 -7.39
C ILE A 14 2.30 -6.28 -7.83
N PRO A 15 1.52 -6.62 -8.87
CA PRO A 15 1.52 -7.98 -9.44
C PRO A 15 2.93 -8.42 -9.87
N GLN A 16 3.23 -9.72 -9.72
CA GLN A 16 4.55 -10.26 -10.02
C GLN A 16 5.00 -9.94 -11.45
N GLU A 17 4.11 -10.10 -12.42
CA GLU A 17 4.37 -9.79 -13.83
C GLU A 17 4.75 -8.32 -14.07
N MET A 18 4.13 -7.41 -13.31
CA MET A 18 4.48 -5.98 -13.38
C MET A 18 5.83 -5.70 -12.74
N ALA A 19 6.13 -6.32 -11.59
CA ALA A 19 7.42 -6.17 -10.93
C ALA A 19 8.56 -6.65 -11.86
N GLU A 20 8.42 -7.81 -12.47
CA GLU A 20 9.37 -8.37 -13.44
C GLU A 20 9.51 -7.47 -14.68
N LYS A 21 8.39 -7.04 -15.27
CA LYS A 21 8.38 -6.15 -16.44
C LYS A 21 9.15 -4.85 -16.22
N TYR A 22 9.02 -4.29 -15.02
CA TYR A 22 9.61 -2.99 -14.70
C TYR A 22 10.93 -3.11 -13.93
N GLY A 23 11.40 -4.32 -13.60
CA GLY A 23 12.65 -4.53 -12.86
C GLY A 23 12.58 -3.96 -11.44
N ILE A 24 11.45 -4.17 -10.75
CA ILE A 24 11.23 -3.72 -9.38
C ILE A 24 11.50 -4.89 -8.43
N ASP A 25 12.48 -4.73 -7.55
CA ASP A 25 12.76 -5.71 -6.50
C ASP A 25 11.80 -5.54 -5.33
N ILE A 26 11.17 -6.63 -4.90
CA ILE A 26 10.19 -6.64 -3.82
C ILE A 26 10.68 -7.56 -2.69
N MET A 27 10.87 -7.01 -1.50
CA MET A 27 11.17 -7.78 -0.30
C MET A 27 9.89 -8.16 0.44
N SER A 28 9.72 -9.44 0.75
CA SER A 28 8.50 -9.96 1.38
C SER A 28 8.47 -9.73 2.88
N PHE A 29 7.29 -9.35 3.38
CA PHE A 29 7.00 -9.37 4.81
C PHE A 29 6.71 -10.79 5.30
N HIS A 30 6.92 -10.99 6.60
CA HIS A 30 6.44 -12.14 7.33
C HIS A 30 5.13 -11.82 8.04
N ILE A 31 4.19 -12.74 8.01
CA ILE A 31 2.86 -12.61 8.63
C ILE A 31 2.60 -13.83 9.48
N LEU A 32 2.51 -13.63 10.79
CA LEU A 32 2.18 -14.67 11.76
C LEU A 32 0.66 -14.76 11.91
N LEU A 33 0.07 -15.94 11.70
CA LEU A 33 -1.35 -16.23 11.90
C LEU A 33 -1.52 -17.61 12.55
N ASP A 34 -2.14 -17.67 13.73
CA ASP A 34 -2.36 -18.92 14.49
C ASP A 34 -1.07 -19.78 14.59
N ASP A 35 0.04 -19.17 15.02
CA ASP A 35 1.37 -19.78 15.19
C ASP A 35 2.06 -20.27 13.88
N VAL A 36 1.50 -19.95 12.71
CA VAL A 36 2.12 -20.21 11.40
C VAL A 36 2.68 -18.91 10.84
N ASP A 37 3.97 -18.93 10.49
CA ASP A 37 4.65 -17.80 9.82
C ASP A 37 4.51 -17.98 8.31
N TYR A 38 3.95 -16.97 7.64
CA TYR A 38 3.77 -16.92 6.19
C TYR A 38 4.70 -15.84 5.60
N VAL A 39 5.48 -16.21 4.60
CA VAL A 39 6.19 -15.26 3.75
C VAL A 39 5.23 -14.77 2.68
N GLU A 40 4.86 -13.49 2.75
CA GLU A 40 3.90 -12.90 1.81
C GLU A 40 4.35 -13.06 0.36
N ARG A 41 3.43 -13.37 -0.54
CA ARG A 41 3.64 -13.62 -1.97
C ARG A 41 4.37 -14.94 -2.31
N VAL A 42 4.86 -15.69 -1.30
CA VAL A 42 5.60 -16.93 -1.48
C VAL A 42 4.78 -18.15 -1.05
N ASP A 43 4.25 -18.13 0.17
CA ASP A 43 3.65 -19.30 0.79
C ASP A 43 2.16 -19.49 0.46
N CYS A 44 1.48 -18.45 0.04
CA CYS A 44 0.08 -18.51 -0.40
C CYS A 44 -0.30 -17.30 -1.25
N THR A 45 -1.36 -17.46 -2.03
CA THR A 45 -2.03 -16.36 -2.73
C THR A 45 -2.79 -15.45 -1.76
N ASN A 46 -3.12 -14.25 -2.20
CA ASN A 46 -3.93 -13.32 -1.40
C ASN A 46 -5.30 -13.94 -1.03
N THR A 47 -5.96 -14.57 -1.99
CA THR A 47 -7.27 -15.22 -1.76
C THR A 47 -7.17 -16.34 -0.72
N GLU A 48 -6.17 -17.21 -0.81
CA GLU A 48 -5.94 -18.26 0.21
C GLU A 48 -5.65 -17.66 1.59
N PHE A 49 -4.93 -16.54 1.64
CA PHE A 49 -4.66 -15.86 2.90
C PHE A 49 -5.93 -15.23 3.51
N TYR A 50 -6.83 -14.66 2.69
CA TYR A 50 -8.13 -14.17 3.20
C TYR A 50 -8.96 -15.30 3.81
N ASP A 51 -8.99 -16.49 3.18
CA ASP A 51 -9.72 -17.64 3.70
C ASP A 51 -9.11 -18.15 5.01
N LYS A 52 -7.78 -18.18 5.10
CA LYS A 52 -7.08 -18.47 6.36
C LYS A 52 -7.46 -17.47 7.46
N MET A 53 -7.51 -16.18 7.16
CA MET A 53 -7.93 -15.15 8.14
C MET A 53 -9.38 -15.30 8.59
N ARG A 54 -10.29 -15.71 7.69
CA ARG A 54 -11.71 -15.98 8.05
C ARG A 54 -11.83 -17.19 8.98
N ALA A 55 -11.05 -18.24 8.73
CA ALA A 55 -11.03 -19.47 9.53
C ALA A 55 -10.25 -19.35 10.84
N ALA A 56 -9.34 -18.40 10.96
CA ALA A 56 -8.42 -18.25 12.08
C ALA A 56 -9.10 -17.87 13.39
N LYS A 57 -8.59 -18.40 14.50
CA LYS A 57 -8.99 -18.02 15.87
C LYS A 57 -8.36 -16.69 16.28
N GLY A 58 -7.11 -16.47 15.91
CA GLY A 58 -6.35 -15.26 16.14
C GLY A 58 -6.61 -14.17 15.12
N VAL A 59 -5.82 -13.13 15.17
CA VAL A 59 -5.68 -12.11 14.11
C VAL A 59 -4.23 -12.10 13.68
N PRO A 60 -3.95 -11.87 12.40
CA PRO A 60 -2.58 -11.86 11.94
C PRO A 60 -1.77 -10.71 12.54
N SER A 61 -0.47 -10.91 12.68
CA SER A 61 0.50 -9.88 13.00
C SER A 61 1.62 -9.88 11.97
N THR A 62 2.15 -8.70 11.63
CA THR A 62 3.18 -8.54 10.61
C THR A 62 4.51 -8.17 11.25
N ALA A 63 5.61 -8.74 10.76
CA ALA A 63 6.96 -8.40 11.16
C ALA A 63 7.59 -7.45 10.13
N ALA A 64 8.18 -6.34 10.60
CA ALA A 64 8.89 -5.39 9.74
C ALA A 64 10.15 -6.02 9.17
N ILE A 65 10.51 -5.68 7.93
CA ILE A 65 11.80 -6.05 7.33
C ILE A 65 12.91 -5.40 8.15
N THR A 66 13.93 -6.18 8.51
CA THR A 66 14.97 -5.76 9.45
C THR A 66 16.06 -4.92 8.78
N PRO A 67 16.83 -4.13 9.56
CA PRO A 67 17.98 -3.38 9.04
C PRO A 67 19.03 -4.30 8.40
N ILE A 68 19.23 -5.50 8.95
CA ILE A 68 20.20 -6.47 8.42
C ILE A 68 19.79 -6.92 7.01
N GLN A 69 18.53 -7.30 6.82
CA GLN A 69 18.02 -7.72 5.50
C GLN A 69 18.15 -6.61 4.44
N PHE A 70 17.88 -5.36 4.81
CA PHE A 70 18.08 -4.24 3.91
C PHE A 70 19.57 -3.96 3.64
N CYS A 71 20.42 -4.06 4.64
CA CYS A 71 21.86 -3.90 4.46
C CYS A 71 22.44 -4.94 3.50
N GLU A 72 22.06 -6.21 3.66
CA GLU A 72 22.43 -7.29 2.76
C GLU A 72 21.99 -6.99 1.32
N LYS A 73 20.75 -6.52 1.13
CA LYS A 73 20.24 -6.15 -0.21
C LYS A 73 21.00 -4.95 -0.80
N TYR A 74 21.33 -3.95 0.01
CA TYR A 74 22.13 -2.81 -0.45
C TYR A 74 23.57 -3.22 -0.80
N CYS A 75 24.20 -4.10 0.00
CA CYS A 75 25.52 -4.67 -0.32
C CYS A 75 25.50 -5.40 -1.66
N GLN A 76 24.45 -6.21 -1.92
CA GLN A 76 24.27 -6.86 -3.21
C GLN A 76 24.24 -5.84 -4.36
N TYR A 77 23.50 -4.74 -4.24
CA TYR A 77 23.47 -3.70 -5.28
C TYR A 77 24.83 -3.02 -5.47
N VAL A 78 25.58 -2.78 -4.41
CA VAL A 78 26.97 -2.25 -4.51
C VAL A 78 27.84 -3.23 -5.28
N ASP A 79 27.82 -4.50 -4.92
CA ASP A 79 28.64 -5.57 -5.54
C ASP A 79 28.25 -5.78 -7.02
N GLU A 80 26.98 -5.56 -7.38
CA GLU A 80 26.49 -5.57 -8.76
C GLU A 80 26.73 -4.28 -9.55
N GLY A 81 27.32 -3.25 -8.93
CA GLY A 81 27.70 -1.99 -9.55
C GLY A 81 26.55 -1.01 -9.82
N TYR A 82 25.50 -1.05 -9.04
CA TYR A 82 24.46 -0.02 -9.09
C TYR A 82 24.99 1.32 -8.57
N THR A 83 24.60 2.40 -9.24
CA THR A 83 24.99 3.77 -8.85
C THR A 83 23.95 4.46 -8.00
N ASP A 84 22.70 4.08 -8.17
CA ASP A 84 21.57 4.63 -7.47
C ASP A 84 20.55 3.54 -7.12
N VAL A 85 19.90 3.66 -5.96
CA VAL A 85 18.76 2.84 -5.54
C VAL A 85 17.63 3.77 -5.16
N ILE A 86 16.47 3.64 -5.80
CA ILE A 86 15.23 4.26 -5.33
C ILE A 86 14.54 3.21 -4.45
N HIS A 87 14.45 3.49 -3.16
CA HIS A 87 13.81 2.60 -2.20
C HIS A 87 12.53 3.24 -1.66
N VAL A 88 11.40 2.61 -1.92
CA VAL A 88 10.07 3.03 -1.45
C VAL A 88 9.47 1.92 -0.59
N PRO A 89 9.76 1.89 0.71
CA PRO A 89 9.14 0.95 1.62
C PRO A 89 7.73 1.40 2.00
N ILE A 90 7.01 0.53 2.72
CA ILE A 90 5.72 0.88 3.35
C ILE A 90 5.80 2.20 4.13
N ASN A 91 4.68 2.93 4.19
CA ASN A 91 4.52 4.18 4.93
C ASN A 91 5.17 4.12 6.33
N LYS A 92 6.02 5.10 6.62
CA LYS A 92 6.77 5.20 7.88
C LYS A 92 5.90 5.31 9.13
N SER A 93 4.67 5.84 9.01
CA SER A 93 3.78 5.96 10.17
C SER A 93 3.11 4.64 10.56
N GLY A 94 3.08 3.65 9.65
CA GLY A 94 2.42 2.36 9.87
C GLY A 94 3.37 1.21 10.22
N SER A 95 4.68 1.37 9.95
CA SER A 95 5.69 0.32 10.15
C SER A 95 7.05 0.90 10.49
N SER A 96 7.85 0.16 11.27
CA SER A 96 9.27 0.48 11.47
C SER A 96 10.15 0.22 10.25
N THR A 97 9.62 -0.37 9.18
CA THR A 97 10.37 -0.77 7.97
C THR A 97 11.13 0.41 7.35
N TYR A 98 10.51 1.60 7.24
CA TYR A 98 11.19 2.80 6.76
C TYR A 98 12.42 3.18 7.63
N ASN A 99 12.26 3.17 8.96
CA ASN A 99 13.36 3.47 9.87
C ASN A 99 14.45 2.39 9.82
N ASN A 100 14.06 1.13 9.62
CA ASN A 100 14.99 0.03 9.43
C ASN A 100 15.83 0.21 8.15
N ALA A 101 15.22 0.72 7.07
CA ALA A 101 15.93 1.07 5.84
C ALA A 101 16.92 2.24 6.06
N LEU A 102 16.58 3.25 6.87
CA LEU A 102 17.51 4.31 7.28
C LEU A 102 18.71 3.75 8.08
N MET A 103 18.45 2.85 9.03
CA MET A 103 19.52 2.19 9.78
C MET A 103 20.44 1.38 8.87
N ALA A 104 19.87 0.66 7.91
CA ALA A 104 20.62 -0.12 6.94
C ALA A 104 21.56 0.72 6.07
N GLN A 105 21.22 1.99 5.78
CA GLN A 105 22.15 2.91 5.10
C GLN A 105 23.39 3.23 5.94
N GLY A 106 23.23 3.30 7.27
CA GLY A 106 24.36 3.43 8.20
C GLY A 106 25.26 2.21 8.17
N MET A 107 24.65 1.01 8.28
CA MET A 107 25.36 -0.27 8.24
C MET A 107 26.09 -0.48 6.91
N LEU A 108 25.49 -0.10 5.78
CA LEU A 108 26.14 -0.18 4.47
C LEU A 108 27.45 0.62 4.42
N ARG A 109 27.50 1.82 5.00
CA ARG A 109 28.70 2.64 5.03
C ARG A 109 29.83 1.98 5.84
N GLU A 110 29.50 1.21 6.85
CA GLU A 110 30.45 0.43 7.65
C GLU A 110 30.91 -0.82 6.88
N GLU A 111 30.00 -1.53 6.22
CA GLU A 111 30.29 -2.77 5.47
C GLU A 111 31.00 -2.52 4.13
N ARG A 112 30.73 -1.41 3.48
CA ARG A 112 31.24 -1.03 2.16
C ARG A 112 31.69 0.44 2.14
N PRO A 113 32.76 0.82 2.90
CA PRO A 113 33.14 2.22 3.08
C PRO A 113 33.52 2.94 1.78
N GLU A 114 33.99 2.22 0.77
CA GLU A 114 34.40 2.78 -0.53
C GLU A 114 33.25 2.89 -1.54
N HIS A 115 32.01 2.53 -1.17
CA HIS A 115 30.90 2.63 -2.12
C HIS A 115 30.50 4.08 -2.39
N HIS A 116 30.03 4.34 -3.62
CA HIS A 116 29.52 5.65 -4.04
C HIS A 116 28.03 5.59 -4.44
N MET A 117 27.37 4.45 -4.21
CA MET A 117 25.96 4.25 -4.51
C MET A 117 25.08 5.19 -3.67
N LYS A 118 24.13 5.85 -4.30
CA LYS A 118 23.17 6.72 -3.64
C LYS A 118 21.87 5.96 -3.38
N ILE A 119 21.34 6.07 -2.18
CA ILE A 119 20.02 5.51 -1.81
C ILE A 119 19.03 6.66 -1.62
N HIS A 120 18.05 6.71 -2.51
CA HIS A 120 16.93 7.64 -2.46
C HIS A 120 15.77 6.95 -1.73
N LEU A 121 15.68 7.17 -0.42
CA LEU A 121 14.64 6.57 0.42
C LEU A 121 13.43 7.48 0.46
N LEU A 122 12.29 7.02 -0.05
CA LEU A 122 11.07 7.80 -0.18
C LEU A 122 9.97 7.22 0.72
N ASP A 123 9.21 8.10 1.37
CA ASP A 123 8.00 7.70 2.11
C ASP A 123 6.78 7.87 1.20
N PRO A 124 6.03 6.83 0.89
CA PRO A 124 4.85 6.95 0.05
C PRO A 124 3.64 7.57 0.76
N HIS A 125 3.68 7.79 2.07
CA HIS A 125 2.56 8.30 2.89
C HIS A 125 1.26 7.47 2.79
N THR A 126 1.31 6.31 2.17
CA THR A 126 0.17 5.43 1.89
C THR A 126 0.60 3.96 1.85
N TYR A 127 -0.26 3.08 1.38
CA TYR A 127 -0.09 1.63 1.35
C TYR A 127 -0.60 1.06 0.02
N SER A 128 -0.23 -0.19 -0.27
CA SER A 128 -0.81 -0.99 -1.34
C SER A 128 -0.50 -0.46 -2.75
N MET A 129 -1.27 -0.89 -3.72
CA MET A 129 -1.14 -0.47 -5.12
C MET A 129 -1.27 1.05 -5.32
N VAL A 130 -1.70 1.79 -4.28
CA VAL A 130 -1.73 3.26 -4.32
C VAL A 130 -0.35 3.82 -4.63
N PHE A 131 0.69 3.35 -3.95
CA PHE A 131 2.06 3.74 -4.32
C PHE A 131 2.70 2.77 -5.32
N GLY A 132 2.28 1.50 -5.32
CA GLY A 132 2.78 0.50 -6.24
C GLY A 132 2.58 0.88 -7.71
N TRP A 133 1.40 1.41 -8.06
CA TRP A 133 1.12 1.90 -9.42
C TRP A 133 2.09 2.98 -9.85
N TYR A 134 2.27 4.01 -9.03
CA TYR A 134 3.16 5.13 -9.38
C TYR A 134 4.63 4.74 -9.32
N LEU A 135 4.99 3.70 -8.56
CA LEU A 135 6.33 3.12 -8.61
C LEU A 135 6.59 2.42 -9.95
N CYS A 136 5.60 1.70 -10.50
CA CYS A 136 5.67 1.14 -11.85
C CYS A 136 5.77 2.22 -12.92
N GLU A 137 5.03 3.34 -12.79
CA GLU A 137 5.13 4.48 -13.70
C GLU A 137 6.51 5.14 -13.61
N MET A 138 7.08 5.29 -12.41
CA MET A 138 8.44 5.77 -12.21
C MET A 138 9.46 4.86 -12.93
N ALA A 139 9.36 3.55 -12.74
CA ALA A 139 10.22 2.57 -13.38
C ALA A 139 10.14 2.66 -14.91
N ARG A 140 8.92 2.74 -15.46
CA ARG A 140 8.69 2.92 -16.89
C ARG A 140 9.36 4.18 -17.45
N LYS A 141 9.25 5.30 -16.72
CA LYS A 141 9.88 6.57 -17.13
C LYS A 141 11.41 6.48 -17.11
N LEU A 142 11.99 5.86 -16.08
CA LEU A 142 13.44 5.63 -16.01
C LEU A 142 13.93 4.73 -17.15
N GLN A 143 13.21 3.66 -17.49
CA GLN A 143 13.54 2.81 -18.64
C GLN A 143 13.50 3.59 -19.97
N ASN A 144 12.69 4.63 -20.07
CA ASN A 144 12.62 5.53 -21.22
C ASN A 144 13.61 6.72 -21.14
N GLY A 145 14.55 6.69 -20.19
CA GLY A 145 15.63 7.66 -20.09
C GLY A 145 15.31 8.94 -19.32
N ALA A 146 14.22 8.96 -18.54
CA ALA A 146 13.92 10.11 -17.68
C ALA A 146 14.97 10.27 -16.57
N GLU A 147 15.21 11.52 -16.16
CA GLU A 147 16.13 11.82 -15.05
C GLU A 147 15.57 11.36 -13.70
N ILE A 148 16.44 10.76 -12.86
CA ILE A 148 16.08 10.22 -11.54
C ILE A 148 15.44 11.28 -10.63
N ARG A 149 15.96 12.50 -10.62
CA ARG A 149 15.40 13.59 -9.78
C ARG A 149 13.99 13.99 -10.22
N HIS A 150 13.76 14.00 -11.53
CA HIS A 150 12.46 14.35 -12.08
C HIS A 150 11.39 13.32 -11.69
N VAL A 151 11.68 12.04 -11.86
CA VAL A 151 10.72 10.96 -11.52
C VAL A 151 10.47 10.85 -10.02
N ILE A 152 11.49 11.12 -9.18
CA ILE A 152 11.31 11.18 -7.72
C ILE A 152 10.36 12.31 -7.34
N HIS A 153 10.62 13.52 -7.84
CA HIS A 153 9.76 14.69 -7.54
C HIS A 153 8.32 14.48 -8.00
N GLU A 154 8.14 13.88 -9.16
CA GLU A 154 6.81 13.56 -9.68
C GLU A 154 6.09 12.53 -8.80
N PHE A 155 6.80 11.48 -8.36
CA PHE A 155 6.26 10.49 -7.43
C PHE A 155 5.81 11.14 -6.11
N GLU A 156 6.66 11.97 -5.49
CA GLU A 156 6.34 12.68 -4.25
C GLU A 156 5.11 13.60 -4.43
N ARG A 157 5.03 14.30 -5.56
CA ARG A 157 3.87 15.14 -5.90
C ARG A 157 2.59 14.30 -6.00
N GLN A 158 2.64 13.14 -6.65
CA GLN A 158 1.50 12.23 -6.76
C GLN A 158 1.08 11.70 -5.39
N MET A 159 2.03 11.22 -4.59
CA MET A 159 1.73 10.72 -3.25
C MET A 159 1.10 11.80 -2.36
N ASN A 160 1.46 13.06 -2.58
CA ASN A 160 0.87 14.20 -1.86
C ASN A 160 -0.59 14.48 -2.22
N CYS A 161 -1.09 13.93 -3.33
CA CYS A 161 -2.49 14.07 -3.76
C CYS A 161 -3.35 12.85 -3.45
N MET A 162 -2.74 11.68 -3.19
CA MET A 162 -3.50 10.43 -3.07
C MET A 162 -4.30 10.35 -1.77
N GLU A 163 -5.57 9.99 -1.89
CA GLU A 163 -6.48 9.69 -0.79
C GLU A 163 -7.08 8.29 -0.94
N VAL A 164 -7.41 7.67 0.18
CA VAL A 164 -8.03 6.34 0.22
C VAL A 164 -9.30 6.40 1.06
N VAL A 165 -10.36 5.76 0.57
CA VAL A 165 -11.58 5.47 1.34
C VAL A 165 -11.70 3.97 1.50
N LEU A 166 -11.78 3.51 2.73
CA LEU A 166 -11.96 2.09 3.09
C LEU A 166 -13.42 1.83 3.49
N GLY A 167 -13.98 0.75 2.95
CA GLY A 167 -15.29 0.19 3.28
C GLY A 167 -15.14 -1.22 3.85
N PRO A 168 -14.87 -1.39 5.16
CA PRO A 168 -14.77 -2.70 5.79
C PRO A 168 -16.16 -3.28 6.11
N TYR A 169 -16.33 -4.56 5.80
CA TYR A 169 -17.51 -5.34 6.19
C TYR A 169 -17.30 -6.13 7.49
N SER A 170 -16.04 -6.24 7.94
CA SER A 170 -15.63 -6.78 9.23
C SER A 170 -14.62 -5.87 9.91
N LEU A 171 -14.75 -5.66 11.21
CA LEU A 171 -13.84 -4.80 12.00
C LEU A 171 -12.89 -5.58 12.90
N ARG A 172 -12.93 -6.92 12.84
CA ARG A 172 -12.18 -7.78 13.76
C ARG A 172 -10.68 -7.49 13.73
N GLN A 173 -10.09 -7.48 12.53
CA GLN A 173 -8.65 -7.25 12.33
C GLN A 173 -8.30 -5.79 12.63
N MET A 174 -9.05 -4.85 12.09
CA MET A 174 -8.83 -3.41 12.30
C MET A 174 -8.75 -3.02 13.77
N LYS A 175 -9.65 -3.56 14.61
CA LYS A 175 -9.69 -3.28 16.04
C LYS A 175 -8.46 -3.80 16.79
N LYS A 176 -7.88 -4.91 16.35
CA LYS A 176 -6.78 -5.58 17.05
C LYS A 176 -5.40 -5.18 16.51
N SER A 177 -5.30 -4.80 15.25
CA SER A 177 -4.01 -4.46 14.62
C SER A 177 -3.38 -3.17 15.17
N GLY A 178 -4.19 -2.22 15.62
CA GLY A 178 -3.76 -0.91 16.11
C GLY A 178 -3.25 0.05 15.03
N ARG A 179 -3.21 -0.36 13.74
CA ARG A 179 -2.75 0.47 12.61
C ARG A 179 -3.86 1.32 12.03
N ILE A 180 -5.11 0.93 12.27
CA ILE A 180 -6.29 1.70 11.84
C ILE A 180 -6.93 2.29 13.10
N SER A 181 -6.34 3.39 13.58
CA SER A 181 -6.78 4.06 14.82
C SER A 181 -8.26 4.47 14.79
N ALA A 182 -8.79 4.81 13.62
CA ALA A 182 -10.20 5.13 13.43
C ALA A 182 -11.14 3.96 13.79
N ALA A 183 -10.69 2.70 13.68
CA ALA A 183 -11.51 1.55 14.06
C ALA A 183 -11.85 1.51 15.56
N ALA A 184 -11.01 2.12 16.41
CA ALA A 184 -11.28 2.22 17.85
C ALA A 184 -12.53 3.08 18.15
N ALA A 185 -12.82 4.07 17.31
CA ALA A 185 -14.00 4.93 17.45
C ALA A 185 -15.34 4.23 17.16
N VAL A 186 -15.29 2.99 16.63
CA VAL A 186 -16.47 2.17 16.30
C VAL A 186 -16.69 1.05 17.32
N MET A 187 -15.86 0.99 18.38
CA MET A 187 -15.97 -0.02 19.43
C MET A 187 -17.25 0.21 20.24
N GLY A 188 -18.05 -0.86 20.37
CA GLY A 188 -19.31 -0.82 21.17
C GLY A 188 -20.55 -0.42 20.39
N GLU A 189 -20.48 -0.23 19.07
CA GLU A 189 -21.65 0.14 18.28
C GLU A 189 -22.55 -1.04 17.92
N LEU A 190 -23.82 -0.70 17.62
CA LEU A 190 -24.89 -1.63 17.27
C LEU A 190 -24.53 -2.54 16.08
N MET A 191 -25.04 -3.77 16.08
CA MET A 191 -24.93 -4.70 14.96
C MET A 191 -25.34 -4.05 13.63
N GLY A 192 -24.55 -4.27 12.58
CA GLY A 192 -24.84 -3.78 11.24
C GLY A 192 -24.35 -2.37 10.93
N ILE A 193 -23.62 -1.70 11.85
CA ILE A 193 -22.97 -0.42 11.56
C ILE A 193 -21.65 -0.69 10.83
N ARG A 194 -21.46 0.00 9.69
CA ARG A 194 -20.25 -0.02 8.86
C ARG A 194 -19.62 1.38 8.82
N PRO A 195 -18.37 1.54 9.25
CA PRO A 195 -17.67 2.81 9.11
C PRO A 195 -17.20 3.01 7.68
N ILE A 196 -17.21 4.24 7.21
CA ILE A 196 -16.48 4.69 6.03
C ILE A 196 -15.25 5.44 6.54
N ILE A 197 -14.08 4.94 6.22
CA ILE A 197 -12.82 5.39 6.82
C ILE A 197 -11.94 6.00 5.72
N THR A 198 -11.48 7.23 5.91
CA THR A 198 -10.41 7.78 5.08
C THR A 198 -9.03 7.41 5.63
N LEU A 199 -8.09 7.21 4.71
CA LEU A 199 -6.66 7.13 4.97
C LEU A 199 -5.97 8.22 4.14
N ILE A 200 -5.40 9.19 4.81
CA ILE A 200 -4.74 10.35 4.21
C ILE A 200 -3.45 10.60 4.98
N ASP A 201 -2.32 10.68 4.27
CA ASP A 201 -1.00 10.87 4.88
C ASP A 201 -0.74 9.86 6.04
N GLY A 202 -1.07 8.59 5.80
CA GLY A 202 -0.91 7.53 6.79
C GLY A 202 -1.88 7.59 7.99
N LYS A 203 -2.76 8.58 8.06
CA LYS A 203 -3.71 8.77 9.16
C LYS A 203 -5.10 8.32 8.76
N THR A 204 -5.78 7.64 9.68
CA THR A 204 -7.15 7.16 9.47
C THR A 204 -8.16 8.00 10.22
N LYS A 205 -9.34 8.22 9.61
CA LYS A 205 -10.47 8.93 10.21
C LYS A 205 -11.80 8.28 9.80
N VAL A 206 -12.74 8.11 10.73
CA VAL A 206 -14.12 7.75 10.40
C VAL A 206 -14.84 9.01 9.89
N GLU A 207 -15.22 8.99 8.62
CA GLU A 207 -15.94 10.12 8.00
C GLU A 207 -17.45 9.93 8.04
N ALA A 208 -17.90 8.68 7.97
CA ALA A 208 -19.32 8.34 8.05
C ALA A 208 -19.51 6.97 8.68
N LYS A 209 -20.73 6.73 9.15
CA LYS A 209 -21.20 5.44 9.65
C LYS A 209 -22.53 5.14 8.97
N VAL A 210 -22.61 4.02 8.27
CA VAL A 210 -23.83 3.59 7.58
C VAL A 210 -24.37 2.32 8.23
N ARG A 211 -25.67 2.10 8.11
CA ARG A 211 -26.30 0.88 8.62
C ARG A 211 -26.75 0.00 7.45
N GLY A 212 -26.20 -1.21 7.40
CA GLY A 212 -26.41 -2.17 6.32
C GLY A 212 -25.28 -2.16 5.30
N ASP A 213 -24.95 -3.34 4.80
CA ASP A 213 -23.83 -3.57 3.89
C ASP A 213 -24.06 -2.89 2.53
N GLU A 214 -25.32 -2.81 2.08
CA GLU A 214 -25.74 -2.20 0.82
C GLU A 214 -25.46 -0.69 0.74
N LYS A 215 -25.26 -0.03 1.89
CA LYS A 215 -24.99 1.41 1.96
C LYS A 215 -23.50 1.77 1.93
N VAL A 216 -22.61 0.77 2.07
CA VAL A 216 -21.17 1.02 2.11
C VAL A 216 -20.68 1.61 0.79
N VAL A 217 -20.93 0.93 -0.32
CA VAL A 217 -20.47 1.36 -1.65
C VAL A 217 -21.01 2.76 -2.01
N PRO A 218 -22.33 3.04 -1.92
CA PRO A 218 -22.82 4.39 -2.19
C PRO A 218 -22.14 5.46 -1.34
N ALA A 219 -21.96 5.23 -0.04
CA ALA A 219 -21.35 6.20 0.84
C ALA A 219 -19.86 6.43 0.54
N MET A 220 -19.13 5.41 0.09
CA MET A 220 -17.73 5.56 -0.36
C MET A 220 -17.63 6.43 -1.61
N VAL A 221 -18.50 6.19 -2.59
CA VAL A 221 -18.51 6.97 -3.85
C VAL A 221 -18.91 8.41 -3.60
N ASP A 222 -19.96 8.65 -2.81
CA ASP A 222 -20.42 9.99 -2.43
C ASP A 222 -19.33 10.77 -1.69
N LEU A 223 -18.62 10.12 -0.77
CA LEU A 223 -17.51 10.73 -0.05
C LEU A 223 -16.36 11.10 -0.99
N CYS A 224 -15.99 10.19 -1.91
CA CYS A 224 -14.96 10.43 -2.91
C CYS A 224 -15.32 11.63 -3.80
N GLN A 225 -16.54 11.67 -4.37
CA GLN A 225 -17.00 12.79 -5.19
C GLN A 225 -16.95 14.12 -4.45
N LYS A 226 -17.40 14.12 -3.18
CA LYS A 226 -17.39 15.32 -2.35
C LYS A 226 -15.98 15.83 -2.05
N ARG A 227 -15.01 14.91 -1.86
CA ARG A 227 -13.64 15.28 -1.50
C ARG A 227 -12.78 15.61 -2.72
N ALA A 228 -12.92 14.88 -3.80
CA ALA A 228 -12.20 15.14 -5.04
C ALA A 228 -12.68 16.44 -5.72
N GLY A 229 -13.97 16.76 -5.62
CA GLY A 229 -14.52 18.00 -6.16
C GLY A 229 -14.21 18.18 -7.64
N ASP A 230 -13.46 19.22 -7.95
CA ASP A 230 -13.09 19.68 -9.29
C ASP A 230 -11.63 19.37 -9.68
N VAL A 231 -11.03 18.31 -9.10
CA VAL A 231 -9.68 17.88 -9.47
C VAL A 231 -9.62 17.56 -10.96
N GLU A 232 -8.80 18.31 -11.72
CA GLU A 232 -8.72 18.19 -13.20
C GLU A 232 -8.21 16.82 -13.64
N ASP A 233 -7.12 16.34 -13.04
CA ASP A 233 -6.50 15.04 -13.35
C ASP A 233 -7.01 13.94 -12.40
N PHE A 234 -8.32 13.89 -12.17
CA PHE A 234 -8.93 12.89 -11.31
C PHE A 234 -8.69 11.49 -11.86
N GLU A 235 -8.04 10.65 -11.09
CA GLU A 235 -7.83 9.23 -11.36
C GLU A 235 -8.22 8.41 -10.13
N TYR A 236 -8.61 7.16 -10.34
CA TYR A 236 -8.97 6.28 -9.24
C TYR A 236 -8.60 4.82 -9.51
N MET A 237 -8.43 4.07 -8.42
CA MET A 237 -8.22 2.62 -8.42
C MET A 237 -9.13 1.97 -7.37
N ILE A 238 -9.36 0.67 -7.51
CA ILE A 238 -10.18 -0.12 -6.60
C ILE A 238 -9.34 -1.26 -6.03
N GLY A 239 -9.20 -1.28 -4.72
CA GLY A 239 -8.61 -2.38 -3.97
C GLY A 239 -9.71 -3.26 -3.34
N HIS A 240 -9.47 -4.57 -3.23
CA HIS A 240 -10.42 -5.49 -2.62
C HIS A 240 -9.75 -6.73 -2.01
N THR A 241 -10.49 -7.42 -1.18
CA THR A 241 -10.11 -8.72 -0.61
C THR A 241 -10.93 -9.87 -1.22
N ASN A 242 -11.12 -9.83 -2.55
CA ASN A 242 -11.85 -10.83 -3.32
C ASN A 242 -13.28 -11.10 -2.79
N ILE A 243 -14.02 -10.03 -2.54
CA ILE A 243 -15.43 -10.07 -2.11
C ILE A 243 -16.36 -9.51 -3.19
N PRO A 244 -17.63 -9.96 -3.25
CA PRO A 244 -18.57 -9.55 -4.28
C PRO A 244 -18.78 -8.03 -4.41
N GLN A 245 -18.67 -7.32 -3.30
CA GLN A 245 -18.84 -5.86 -3.25
C GLN A 245 -17.76 -5.09 -4.04
N ALA A 246 -16.67 -5.74 -4.45
CA ALA A 246 -15.69 -5.14 -5.35
C ALA A 246 -16.30 -4.79 -6.72
N ALA A 247 -17.09 -5.71 -7.28
CA ALA A 247 -17.79 -5.48 -8.54
C ALA A 247 -18.87 -4.38 -8.43
N ASP A 248 -19.55 -4.33 -7.28
CA ASP A 248 -20.53 -3.27 -6.99
C ASP A 248 -19.85 -1.91 -6.92
N LEU A 249 -18.70 -1.83 -6.26
CA LEU A 249 -17.91 -0.60 -6.16
C LEU A 249 -17.39 -0.14 -7.53
N GLU A 250 -16.84 -1.06 -8.33
CA GLU A 250 -16.38 -0.73 -9.68
C GLU A 250 -17.53 -0.18 -10.54
N LYS A 251 -18.69 -0.87 -10.55
CA LYS A 251 -19.87 -0.42 -11.28
C LYS A 251 -20.35 0.95 -10.83
N ALA A 252 -20.39 1.19 -9.53
CA ALA A 252 -20.80 2.47 -8.97
C ALA A 252 -19.81 3.60 -9.34
N CYS A 253 -18.49 3.35 -9.25
CA CYS A 253 -17.46 4.31 -9.63
C CYS A 253 -17.50 4.64 -11.13
N ARG A 254 -17.61 3.62 -12.01
CA ARG A 254 -17.75 3.85 -13.47
C ARG A 254 -18.94 4.73 -13.79
N LYS A 255 -20.07 4.52 -13.11
CA LYS A 255 -21.28 5.34 -13.28
C LYS A 255 -21.06 6.76 -12.76
N ALA A 256 -20.44 6.91 -11.59
CA ALA A 256 -20.28 8.21 -10.94
C ALA A 256 -19.22 9.09 -11.62
N PHE A 257 -18.11 8.48 -12.10
CA PHE A 257 -16.95 9.20 -12.64
C PHE A 257 -16.88 9.20 -14.17
N GLY A 258 -17.72 8.42 -14.85
CA GLY A 258 -17.77 8.39 -16.31
C GLY A 258 -16.58 7.75 -17.01
N LYS A 259 -15.65 7.10 -16.27
CA LYS A 259 -14.44 6.46 -16.78
C LYS A 259 -14.09 5.20 -16.00
N PRO A 260 -13.28 4.29 -16.58
CA PRO A 260 -12.80 3.11 -15.86
C PRO A 260 -11.76 3.48 -14.78
N PRO A 261 -11.56 2.63 -13.76
CA PRO A 261 -10.43 2.75 -12.86
C PRO A 261 -9.11 2.53 -13.60
N LEU A 262 -8.01 3.10 -13.09
CA LEU A 262 -6.65 2.79 -13.56
C LEU A 262 -6.31 1.31 -13.32
N ALA A 263 -6.71 0.80 -12.17
CA ALA A 263 -6.53 -0.60 -11.81
C ALA A 263 -7.62 -1.08 -10.85
N VAL A 264 -7.92 -2.37 -10.91
CA VAL A 264 -8.64 -3.14 -9.89
C VAL A 264 -7.66 -4.20 -9.39
N PHE A 265 -7.41 -4.26 -8.09
CA PHE A 265 -6.35 -5.08 -7.52
C PHE A 265 -6.74 -5.71 -6.19
N GLU A 266 -6.10 -6.83 -5.88
CA GLU A 266 -6.22 -7.47 -4.57
C GLU A 266 -5.32 -6.79 -3.54
N LEU A 267 -5.84 -6.55 -2.34
CA LEU A 267 -5.06 -6.08 -1.20
C LEU A 267 -4.18 -7.23 -0.68
N GLY A 268 -2.88 -7.03 -0.63
CA GLY A 268 -1.93 -8.03 -0.17
C GLY A 268 -2.12 -8.44 1.29
N GLY A 269 -1.40 -9.48 1.69
CA GLY A 269 -1.49 -10.07 3.02
C GLY A 269 -1.17 -9.10 4.15
N VAL A 270 -0.13 -8.28 4.00
CA VAL A 270 0.26 -7.26 4.99
C VAL A 270 -0.83 -6.21 5.18
N VAL A 271 -1.44 -5.75 4.10
CA VAL A 271 -2.50 -4.74 4.14
C VAL A 271 -3.78 -5.37 4.70
N SER A 272 -4.18 -6.53 4.19
CA SER A 272 -5.40 -7.23 4.62
C SER A 272 -5.32 -7.76 6.06
N ALA A 273 -4.12 -8.09 6.57
CA ALA A 273 -3.90 -8.41 7.99
C ALA A 273 -4.38 -7.28 8.91
N ASN A 274 -4.33 -6.03 8.45
CA ASN A 274 -4.76 -4.86 9.20
C ASN A 274 -6.19 -4.43 8.86
N THR A 275 -6.59 -4.49 7.59
CA THR A 275 -7.94 -4.07 7.14
C THR A 275 -9.00 -5.15 7.29
N GLY A 276 -8.58 -6.40 7.36
CA GLY A 276 -9.45 -7.58 7.38
C GLY A 276 -9.71 -8.17 5.99
N PRO A 277 -10.20 -9.45 5.97
CA PRO A 277 -10.44 -10.19 4.74
C PRO A 277 -11.73 -9.79 4.01
N ASP A 278 -12.50 -8.84 4.55
CA ASP A 278 -13.79 -8.41 4.01
C ASP A 278 -13.78 -6.88 3.85
N THR A 279 -12.93 -6.37 2.94
CA THR A 279 -12.71 -4.93 2.75
C THR A 279 -12.68 -4.58 1.26
N VAL A 280 -13.27 -3.44 0.92
CA VAL A 280 -13.04 -2.74 -0.35
C VAL A 280 -12.39 -1.38 -0.09
N ALA A 281 -11.61 -0.93 -1.04
CA ALA A 281 -10.91 0.36 -1.00
C ALA A 281 -11.14 1.12 -2.29
N LEU A 282 -11.43 2.40 -2.20
CA LEU A 282 -11.43 3.34 -3.31
C LEU A 282 -10.29 4.32 -3.10
N THR A 283 -9.31 4.31 -3.98
CA THR A 283 -8.18 5.23 -3.97
C THR A 283 -8.33 6.23 -5.11
N TYR A 284 -7.98 7.47 -4.89
CA TYR A 284 -8.20 8.50 -5.90
C TYR A 284 -7.26 9.69 -5.74
N THR A 285 -7.10 10.44 -6.83
CA THR A 285 -6.40 11.73 -6.80
C THR A 285 -7.30 12.78 -6.16
N GLY A 286 -6.89 13.28 -5.01
CA GLY A 286 -7.47 14.42 -4.33
C GLY A 286 -6.70 15.71 -4.58
N HIS A 287 -7.01 16.75 -3.80
CA HIS A 287 -6.25 18.00 -3.84
C HIS A 287 -4.86 17.82 -3.21
N PRO A 288 -3.83 18.55 -3.72
CA PRO A 288 -2.52 18.56 -3.09
C PRO A 288 -2.62 18.97 -1.62
N ARG A 289 -1.96 18.22 -0.76
CA ARG A 289 -1.80 18.60 0.63
C ARG A 289 -0.72 19.67 0.74
N GLY A 290 -1.02 20.73 1.48
CA GLY A 290 -0.11 21.85 1.73
C GLY A 290 1.06 21.50 2.65
#